data_f6b2a1f4829747d12c738a8b9a76f5ac
#
_entry.id   f6b2a1f4829747d12c738a8b9a76f5ac
#
_cell.length_a   1.000
_cell.length_b   1.000
_cell.length_c   1.000
_cell.angle_alpha   90.00
_cell.angle_beta   90.00
_cell.angle_gamma   90.00
#
_symmetry.space_group_name_H-M   'P 1'
#
loop_
_entity.id
_entity.type
_entity.pdbx_description
1 polymer ?
#
loop_
_entity_poly.entity_id
_entity_poly.type
_entity_poly.pdbx_seq_one_letter_code
_entity_poly.pdbx_strand_id
1 'polypeptide(L)'
;MGSDEYATVAGLDEVAPAFVEMANRMVYCTLATVDRRGRPRTRMVHTLWEWDGTSLVGWVGSVVTPMKRAHLERTPYVSCSYWDGVEAYDTCSAECHAELLLDDASRRAGWERFKSVPPPLGYDPAIIPQWKDGPTSPRWGVLRLQPWRLRVFPGEFARSGGTTGRILTYQDDG
;
A
#
# COMPACT_ATOMS: atom_id res chain seq x y z
N MET A 1 2.04 15.18 22.94
CA MET A 1 3.41 15.25 22.39
C MET A 1 3.42 14.38 21.15
N GLY A 2 3.51 14.99 19.99
CA GLY A 2 3.34 14.30 18.74
C GLY A 2 4.57 13.47 18.40
N SER A 3 4.33 12.29 17.82
CA SER A 3 5.37 11.38 17.29
C SER A 3 6.22 11.98 16.15
N ASP A 4 5.97 13.23 15.79
CA ASP A 4 6.68 13.92 14.69
C ASP A 4 7.95 14.65 15.13
N GLU A 5 8.21 14.77 16.44
CA GLU A 5 9.40 15.46 16.96
C GLU A 5 10.74 14.79 16.54
N TYR A 6 10.70 13.50 16.23
CA TYR A 6 11.88 12.73 15.79
C TYR A 6 11.87 12.39 14.30
N ALA A 7 10.84 12.82 13.58
CA ALA A 7 10.72 12.53 12.15
C ALA A 7 11.39 13.61 11.33
N THR A 8 12.21 13.21 10.36
CA THR A 8 12.79 14.09 9.37
C THR A 8 11.84 14.16 8.18
N VAL A 9 11.37 15.38 7.85
CA VAL A 9 10.62 15.61 6.60
C VAL A 9 11.64 15.59 5.44
N ALA A 10 11.37 14.76 4.45
CA ALA A 10 12.28 14.55 3.33
C ALA A 10 11.49 14.53 2.00
N GLY A 11 12.20 14.66 0.89
CA GLY A 11 11.62 14.56 -0.44
C GLY A 11 11.13 13.14 -0.76
N LEU A 12 10.24 13.01 -1.73
CA LEU A 12 9.73 11.71 -2.16
C LEU A 12 10.87 10.79 -2.64
N ASP A 13 11.85 11.35 -3.32
CA ASP A 13 13.04 10.64 -3.84
C ASP A 13 13.91 10.02 -2.73
N GLU A 14 13.90 10.59 -1.53
CA GLU A 14 14.60 10.05 -0.36
C GLU A 14 13.75 8.99 0.38
N VAL A 15 12.44 9.24 0.52
CA VAL A 15 11.55 8.38 1.33
C VAL A 15 11.06 7.16 0.56
N ALA A 16 10.74 7.30 -0.74
CA ALA A 16 10.13 6.24 -1.53
C ALA A 16 10.99 4.97 -1.65
N PRO A 17 12.31 5.03 -1.88
CA PRO A 17 13.14 3.81 -1.94
C PRO A 17 13.10 3.00 -0.64
N ALA A 18 13.24 3.68 0.52
CA ALA A 18 13.20 3.03 1.83
C ALA A 18 11.81 2.46 2.13
N PHE A 19 10.75 3.19 1.77
CA PHE A 19 9.38 2.72 1.92
C PHE A 19 9.11 1.48 1.06
N VAL A 20 9.51 1.48 -0.22
CA VAL A 20 9.30 0.36 -1.15
C VAL A 20 10.04 -0.89 -0.68
N GLU A 21 11.30 -0.75 -0.26
CA GLU A 21 12.09 -1.86 0.28
C GLU A 21 11.38 -2.49 1.47
N MET A 22 10.96 -1.68 2.44
CA MET A 22 10.32 -2.14 3.67
C MET A 22 8.93 -2.74 3.40
N ALA A 23 8.07 -2.05 2.64
CA ALA A 23 6.70 -2.47 2.35
C ALA A 23 6.66 -3.76 1.50
N ASN A 24 7.51 -3.84 0.46
CA ASN A 24 7.56 -5.01 -0.41
C ASN A 24 8.17 -6.24 0.29
N ARG A 25 9.09 -6.05 1.23
CA ARG A 25 9.61 -7.14 2.08
C ARG A 25 8.52 -7.71 2.98
N MET A 26 7.65 -6.86 3.55
CA MET A 26 6.54 -7.30 4.41
C MET A 26 5.35 -7.87 3.61
N VAL A 27 5.19 -7.52 2.33
CA VAL A 27 4.17 -8.01 1.39
C VAL A 27 2.74 -7.61 1.77
N TYR A 28 2.30 -7.92 2.99
CA TYR A 28 0.93 -7.68 3.48
C TYR A 28 0.85 -6.43 4.33
N CYS A 29 -0.22 -5.67 4.12
CA CYS A 29 -0.53 -4.53 5.00
C CYS A 29 -1.96 -4.58 5.52
N THR A 30 -2.21 -3.83 6.58
CA THR A 30 -3.54 -3.44 6.99
C THR A 30 -3.96 -2.22 6.18
N LEU A 31 -4.95 -2.38 5.29
CA LEU A 31 -5.53 -1.30 4.50
C LEU A 31 -6.83 -0.83 5.15
N ALA A 32 -6.90 0.45 5.50
CA ALA A 32 -8.09 1.10 6.04
C ALA A 32 -8.84 1.88 4.95
N THR A 33 -10.16 1.75 4.94
CA THR A 33 -11.11 2.58 4.16
C THR A 33 -12.13 3.19 5.10
N VAL A 34 -12.88 4.19 4.66
CA VAL A 34 -13.91 4.86 5.47
C VAL A 34 -15.29 4.51 4.93
N ASP A 35 -16.21 4.08 5.81
CA ASP A 35 -17.60 3.78 5.43
C ASP A 35 -18.45 5.06 5.36
N ARG A 36 -19.72 4.91 4.91
CA ARG A 36 -20.66 6.04 4.76
C ARG A 36 -20.97 6.81 6.05
N ARG A 37 -20.61 6.25 7.21
CA ARG A 37 -20.79 6.88 8.53
C ARG A 37 -19.49 7.46 9.08
N GLY A 38 -18.43 7.55 8.26
CA GLY A 38 -17.12 8.03 8.71
C GLY A 38 -16.32 7.03 9.55
N ARG A 39 -16.75 5.75 9.61
CA ARG A 39 -16.07 4.75 10.45
C ARG A 39 -15.00 4.03 9.66
N PRO A 40 -13.76 3.88 10.20
CA PRO A 40 -12.70 3.13 9.55
C PRO A 40 -13.04 1.62 9.47
N ARG A 41 -12.67 1.01 8.35
CA ARG A 41 -12.84 -0.41 8.06
C ARG A 41 -11.51 -0.95 7.55
N THR A 42 -10.90 -1.85 8.30
CA THR A 42 -9.58 -2.41 7.96
C THR A 42 -9.70 -3.83 7.39
N ARG A 43 -8.73 -4.19 6.58
CA ARG A 43 -8.53 -5.54 6.04
C ARG A 43 -7.09 -5.77 5.67
N MET A 44 -6.64 -7.02 5.77
CA MET A 44 -5.34 -7.41 5.25
C MET A 44 -5.40 -7.48 3.74
N VAL A 45 -4.42 -6.90 3.08
CA VAL A 45 -4.27 -6.96 1.63
C VAL A 45 -2.82 -7.21 1.25
N HIS A 46 -2.62 -7.86 0.12
CA HIS A 46 -1.34 -8.00 -0.54
C HIS A 46 -1.13 -6.76 -1.41
N THR A 47 -0.03 -6.05 -1.21
CA THR A 47 0.33 -4.86 -1.99
C THR A 47 1.61 -5.10 -2.78
N LEU A 48 1.72 -4.40 -3.90
CA LEU A 48 2.94 -4.29 -4.68
C LEU A 48 3.23 -2.80 -4.89
N TRP A 49 4.39 -2.33 -4.48
CA TRP A 49 4.81 -0.95 -4.67
C TRP A 49 5.89 -0.85 -5.73
N GLU A 50 5.74 0.12 -6.63
CA GLU A 50 6.68 0.42 -7.71
C GLU A 50 7.15 1.87 -7.60
N TRP A 51 8.46 2.07 -7.63
CA TRP A 51 9.13 3.35 -7.68
C TRP A 51 9.98 3.44 -8.93
N ASP A 52 9.72 4.41 -9.79
CA ASP A 52 10.44 4.61 -11.07
C ASP A 52 11.51 5.72 -11.03
N GLY A 53 11.79 6.28 -9.87
CA GLY A 53 12.68 7.43 -9.68
C GLY A 53 11.97 8.78 -9.64
N THR A 54 10.66 8.82 -9.97
CA THR A 54 9.85 10.04 -10.00
C THR A 54 8.48 9.84 -9.34
N SER A 55 7.87 8.69 -9.60
CA SER A 55 6.51 8.37 -9.14
C SER A 55 6.49 7.10 -8.31
N LEU A 56 5.78 7.14 -7.19
CA LEU A 56 5.49 5.98 -6.37
C LEU A 56 4.04 5.57 -6.55
N VAL A 57 3.83 4.31 -6.93
CA VAL A 57 2.48 3.74 -7.13
C VAL A 57 2.36 2.41 -6.40
N GLY A 58 1.27 2.25 -5.66
CA GLY A 58 0.91 0.98 -5.05
C GLY A 58 -0.22 0.28 -5.82
N TRP A 59 -0.16 -1.05 -5.85
CA TRP A 59 -1.13 -1.90 -6.51
C TRP A 59 -1.69 -2.95 -5.57
N VAL A 60 -3.02 -3.15 -5.62
CA VAL A 60 -3.71 -4.18 -4.84
C VAL A 60 -4.68 -4.93 -5.73
N GLY A 61 -4.51 -6.25 -5.83
CA GLY A 61 -5.54 -7.12 -6.38
C GLY A 61 -6.75 -7.17 -5.43
N SER A 62 -7.94 -6.94 -5.94
CA SER A 62 -9.11 -6.74 -5.10
C SER A 62 -10.33 -7.52 -5.58
N VAL A 63 -10.96 -8.26 -4.67
CA VAL A 63 -12.32 -8.76 -4.93
C VAL A 63 -13.29 -7.57 -4.95
N VAL A 64 -13.91 -7.35 -6.12
CA VAL A 64 -14.87 -6.27 -6.32
C VAL A 64 -16.19 -6.62 -5.63
N THR A 65 -16.59 -5.77 -4.69
CA THR A 65 -17.90 -5.86 -4.02
C THR A 65 -18.62 -4.51 -4.10
N PRO A 66 -19.97 -4.50 -4.11
CA PRO A 66 -20.74 -3.24 -4.11
C PRO A 66 -20.37 -2.31 -2.95
N MET A 67 -20.11 -2.88 -1.77
CA MET A 67 -19.72 -2.10 -0.59
C MET A 67 -18.36 -1.44 -0.75
N LYS A 68 -17.36 -2.15 -1.30
CA LYS A 68 -16.02 -1.60 -1.54
C LYS A 68 -16.05 -0.46 -2.56
N ARG A 69 -16.81 -0.65 -3.65
CA ARG A 69 -17.03 0.41 -4.65
C ARG A 69 -17.63 1.65 -4.00
N ALA A 70 -18.73 1.49 -3.28
CA ALA A 70 -19.41 2.62 -2.62
C ALA A 70 -18.54 3.35 -1.59
N HIS A 71 -17.63 2.65 -0.90
CA HIS A 71 -16.67 3.31 0.01
C HIS A 71 -15.69 4.19 -0.76
N LEU A 72 -15.07 3.65 -1.82
CA LEU A 72 -14.05 4.35 -2.60
C LEU A 72 -14.63 5.47 -3.45
N GLU A 73 -15.81 5.28 -4.04
CA GLU A 73 -16.52 6.33 -4.80
C GLU A 73 -16.84 7.54 -3.92
N ARG A 74 -17.14 7.33 -2.65
CA ARG A 74 -17.44 8.42 -1.73
C ARG A 74 -16.22 9.03 -1.07
N THR A 75 -15.26 8.19 -0.68
CA THR A 75 -14.06 8.59 0.07
C THR A 75 -12.88 7.81 -0.52
N PRO A 76 -12.21 8.38 -1.52
CA PRO A 76 -11.12 7.68 -2.22
C PRO A 76 -9.80 7.68 -1.44
N TYR A 77 -9.84 8.00 -0.16
CA TYR A 77 -8.67 8.02 0.69
C TYR A 77 -8.56 6.73 1.50
N VAL A 78 -7.36 6.16 1.50
CA VAL A 78 -7.03 4.93 2.23
C VAL A 78 -5.73 5.11 2.99
N SER A 79 -5.55 4.31 4.04
CA SER A 79 -4.27 4.22 4.74
C SER A 79 -3.79 2.77 4.73
N CYS A 80 -2.53 2.57 4.37
CA CYS A 80 -1.82 1.31 4.42
C CYS A 80 -0.82 1.34 5.58
N SER A 81 -0.86 0.35 6.45
CA SER A 81 0.08 0.23 7.57
C SER A 81 0.74 -1.15 7.57
N TYR A 82 2.05 -1.15 7.70
CA TYR A 82 2.91 -2.33 7.72
C TYR A 82 3.62 -2.43 9.06
N TRP A 83 3.82 -3.64 9.52
CA TRP A 83 4.54 -3.92 10.75
C TRP A 83 5.26 -5.26 10.68
N ASP A 84 6.58 -5.22 10.86
CA ASP A 84 7.41 -6.39 11.10
C ASP A 84 7.77 -6.45 12.58
N GLY A 85 6.89 -7.07 13.35
CA GLY A 85 7.06 -7.18 14.81
C GLY A 85 7.87 -8.39 15.26
N VAL A 86 8.36 -9.21 14.34
CA VAL A 86 9.06 -10.47 14.67
C VAL A 86 10.57 -10.33 14.51
N GLU A 87 11.02 -9.82 13.38
CA GLU A 87 12.45 -9.78 13.05
C GLU A 87 13.05 -8.38 13.21
N ALA A 88 12.58 -7.42 12.45
CA ALA A 88 13.19 -6.09 12.37
C ALA A 88 12.52 -5.02 13.24
N TYR A 89 11.28 -5.22 13.64
CA TYR A 89 10.43 -4.20 14.29
C TYR A 89 10.22 -2.95 13.42
N ASP A 90 10.38 -3.10 12.12
CA ASP A 90 10.14 -2.03 11.17
C ASP A 90 8.65 -1.72 11.05
N THR A 91 8.33 -0.45 10.89
CA THR A 91 6.98 -0.03 10.50
C THR A 91 7.05 0.98 9.38
N CYS A 92 6.10 0.89 8.45
CA CYS A 92 5.91 1.97 7.50
C CYS A 92 4.42 2.15 7.20
N SER A 93 4.06 3.33 6.75
CA SER A 93 2.69 3.64 6.34
C SER A 93 2.64 4.53 5.11
N ALA A 94 1.53 4.41 4.39
CA ALA A 94 1.20 5.27 3.26
C ALA A 94 -0.27 5.69 3.36
N GLU A 95 -0.53 6.98 3.38
CA GLU A 95 -1.85 7.55 3.16
C GLU A 95 -1.99 7.89 1.68
N CYS A 96 -3.03 7.36 1.03
CA CYS A 96 -3.14 7.38 -0.41
C CYS A 96 -4.50 7.86 -0.91
N HIS A 97 -4.50 8.45 -2.09
CA HIS A 97 -5.67 8.45 -2.96
C HIS A 97 -5.75 7.09 -3.65
N ALA A 98 -6.90 6.44 -3.58
CA ALA A 98 -7.13 5.10 -4.15
C ALA A 98 -8.14 5.16 -5.29
N GLU A 99 -7.81 4.54 -6.40
CA GLU A 99 -8.67 4.39 -7.56
C GLU A 99 -8.93 2.91 -7.85
N LEU A 100 -10.21 2.54 -7.97
CA LEU A 100 -10.60 1.17 -8.33
C LEU A 100 -10.76 1.08 -9.85
N LEU A 101 -9.82 0.42 -10.50
CA LEU A 101 -9.77 0.23 -11.95
C LEU A 101 -10.55 -1.02 -12.33
N LEU A 102 -11.56 -0.85 -13.19
CA LEU A 102 -12.50 -1.91 -13.57
C LEU A 102 -12.62 -2.11 -15.08
N ASP A 103 -11.95 -1.30 -15.88
CA ASP A 103 -11.87 -1.52 -17.31
C ASP A 103 -10.98 -2.73 -17.65
N ASP A 104 -11.22 -3.36 -18.80
CA ASP A 104 -10.54 -4.60 -19.17
C ASP A 104 -9.02 -4.43 -19.37
N ALA A 105 -8.57 -3.28 -19.86
CA ALA A 105 -7.14 -3.02 -20.06
C ALA A 105 -6.42 -2.95 -18.73
N SER A 106 -6.93 -2.17 -17.78
CA SER A 106 -6.37 -2.05 -16.42
C SER A 106 -6.40 -3.37 -15.65
N ARG A 107 -7.49 -4.14 -15.79
CA ARG A 107 -7.62 -5.46 -15.17
C ARG A 107 -6.56 -6.43 -15.69
N ARG A 108 -6.34 -6.49 -17.02
CA ARG A 108 -5.29 -7.32 -17.61
C ARG A 108 -3.90 -6.86 -17.20
N ALA A 109 -3.63 -5.57 -17.27
CA ALA A 109 -2.34 -5.01 -16.85
C ALA A 109 -2.03 -5.33 -15.37
N GLY A 110 -3.00 -5.18 -14.48
CA GLY A 110 -2.83 -5.54 -13.07
C GLY A 110 -2.61 -7.03 -12.85
N TRP A 111 -3.30 -7.88 -13.60
CA TRP A 111 -3.12 -9.34 -13.56
C TRP A 111 -1.70 -9.74 -13.91
N GLU A 112 -1.19 -9.24 -15.04
CA GLU A 112 0.17 -9.54 -15.49
C GLU A 112 1.23 -8.93 -14.57
N ARG A 113 0.97 -7.76 -13.97
CA ARG A 113 1.87 -7.15 -13.00
C ARG A 113 2.14 -8.08 -11.82
N PHE A 114 1.11 -8.65 -11.19
CA PHE A 114 1.32 -9.60 -10.08
C PHE A 114 1.99 -10.89 -10.51
N LYS A 115 1.75 -11.38 -11.73
CA LYS A 115 2.39 -12.59 -12.26
C LYS A 115 3.85 -12.40 -12.65
N SER A 116 4.25 -11.20 -13.04
CA SER A 116 5.60 -10.89 -13.54
C SER A 116 6.64 -10.72 -12.43
N VAL A 117 6.20 -10.50 -11.20
CA VAL A 117 7.09 -10.30 -10.06
C VAL A 117 7.38 -11.63 -9.36
N PRO A 118 8.64 -11.88 -8.92
CA PRO A 118 8.96 -13.10 -8.18
C PRO A 118 8.21 -13.22 -6.83
N PRO A 119 7.91 -14.45 -6.38
CA PRO A 119 7.42 -14.67 -5.01
C PRO A 119 8.46 -14.21 -3.95
N PRO A 120 8.02 -13.81 -2.75
CA PRO A 120 6.65 -13.83 -2.24
C PRO A 120 5.78 -12.64 -2.66
N LEU A 121 6.36 -11.63 -3.27
CA LEU A 121 5.68 -10.40 -3.66
C LEU A 121 4.77 -10.59 -4.88
N GLY A 122 5.21 -11.37 -5.87
CA GLY A 122 4.38 -11.77 -7.01
C GLY A 122 3.62 -13.07 -6.75
N TYR A 123 2.49 -13.22 -7.42
CA TYR A 123 1.67 -14.44 -7.37
C TYR A 123 0.77 -14.54 -8.60
N ASP A 124 0.28 -15.72 -8.92
CA ASP A 124 -0.78 -15.87 -9.92
C ASP A 124 -2.14 -15.57 -9.28
N PRO A 125 -2.84 -14.48 -9.69
CA PRO A 125 -4.15 -14.16 -9.13
C PRO A 125 -5.20 -15.28 -9.29
N ALA A 126 -5.03 -16.20 -10.24
CA ALA A 126 -5.93 -17.34 -10.44
C ALA A 126 -6.01 -18.29 -9.23
N ILE A 127 -5.03 -18.25 -8.30
CA ILE A 127 -5.09 -19.03 -7.06
C ILE A 127 -6.25 -18.59 -6.14
N ILE A 128 -6.77 -17.38 -6.33
CA ILE A 128 -7.91 -16.88 -5.57
C ILE A 128 -9.21 -17.40 -6.25
N PRO A 129 -10.02 -18.19 -5.56
CA PRO A 129 -11.20 -18.84 -6.18
C PRO A 129 -12.18 -17.87 -6.84
N GLN A 130 -12.29 -16.64 -6.31
CA GLN A 130 -13.18 -15.60 -6.85
C GLN A 130 -12.68 -15.04 -8.19
N TRP A 131 -11.43 -15.27 -8.57
CA TRP A 131 -10.76 -14.75 -9.77
C TRP A 131 -10.40 -15.84 -10.78
N LYS A 132 -10.80 -17.09 -10.53
CA LYS A 132 -10.45 -18.24 -11.37
C LYS A 132 -10.83 -18.07 -12.86
N ASP A 133 -11.79 -17.20 -13.17
CA ASP A 133 -12.24 -16.92 -14.54
C ASP A 133 -11.30 -15.94 -15.27
N GLY A 134 -10.18 -15.55 -14.64
CA GLY A 134 -9.14 -14.74 -15.25
C GLY A 134 -9.31 -13.23 -15.09
N PRO A 135 -8.49 -12.46 -15.80
CA PRO A 135 -8.40 -11.01 -15.62
C PRO A 135 -9.66 -10.22 -16.02
N THR A 136 -10.56 -10.81 -16.80
CA THR A 136 -11.83 -10.19 -17.18
C THR A 136 -12.99 -10.56 -16.26
N SER A 137 -12.72 -11.36 -15.20
CA SER A 137 -13.73 -11.71 -14.21
C SER A 137 -14.36 -10.45 -13.61
N PRO A 138 -15.69 -10.36 -13.51
CA PRO A 138 -16.36 -9.20 -12.89
C PRO A 138 -16.02 -9.04 -11.40
N ARG A 139 -15.46 -10.07 -10.78
CA ARG A 139 -15.00 -10.05 -9.39
C ARG A 139 -13.54 -9.63 -9.22
N TRP A 140 -12.77 -9.55 -10.31
CA TRP A 140 -11.41 -9.03 -10.30
C TRP A 140 -11.42 -7.53 -10.55
N GLY A 141 -10.66 -6.80 -9.77
CA GLY A 141 -10.36 -5.39 -9.97
C GLY A 141 -9.02 -5.04 -9.36
N VAL A 142 -8.48 -3.93 -9.77
CA VAL A 142 -7.18 -3.44 -9.30
C VAL A 142 -7.36 -2.10 -8.61
N LEU A 143 -6.84 -1.96 -7.40
CA LEU A 143 -6.68 -0.66 -6.77
C LEU A 143 -5.32 -0.09 -7.15
N ARG A 144 -5.33 1.13 -7.65
CA ARG A 144 -4.15 1.97 -7.80
C ARG A 144 -4.09 2.92 -6.61
N LEU A 145 -2.95 2.96 -5.94
CA LEU A 145 -2.70 3.78 -4.76
C LEU A 145 -1.66 4.84 -5.10
N GLN A 146 -2.01 6.12 -4.92
CA GLN A 146 -1.11 7.25 -5.07
C GLN A 146 -0.90 7.87 -3.70
N PRO A 147 0.29 7.72 -3.10
CA PRO A 147 0.55 8.25 -1.77
C PRO A 147 0.69 9.77 -1.81
N TRP A 148 0.03 10.43 -0.88
CA TRP A 148 0.23 11.84 -0.57
C TRP A 148 1.00 12.02 0.75
N ARG A 149 1.11 10.95 1.58
CA ARG A 149 1.94 10.94 2.77
C ARG A 149 2.58 9.57 2.95
N LEU A 150 3.85 9.55 3.31
CA LEU A 150 4.61 8.35 3.64
C LEU A 150 5.27 8.53 5.00
N ARG A 151 5.45 7.42 5.71
CA ARG A 151 6.27 7.34 6.90
C ARG A 151 7.05 6.04 6.91
N VAL A 152 8.34 6.13 7.20
CA VAL A 152 9.24 5.00 7.39
C VAL A 152 9.83 5.10 8.79
N PHE A 153 9.64 4.06 9.57
CA PHE A 153 10.14 3.96 10.94
C PHE A 153 10.97 2.67 11.06
N PRO A 154 12.30 2.77 10.92
CA PRO A 154 13.17 1.61 11.10
C PRO A 154 13.16 1.15 12.56
N GLY A 155 13.02 -0.16 12.79
CA GLY A 155 13.06 -0.72 14.14
C GLY A 155 14.40 -0.53 14.84
N GLU A 156 15.47 -0.36 14.08
CA GLU A 156 16.79 0.02 14.60
C GLU A 156 16.74 1.34 15.37
N PHE A 157 15.99 2.33 14.90
CA PHE A 157 15.77 3.59 15.60
C PHE A 157 15.16 3.35 16.98
N ALA A 158 14.12 2.52 17.06
CA ALA A 158 13.50 2.17 18.36
C ALA A 158 14.45 1.41 19.29
N ARG A 159 15.16 0.40 18.76
CA ARG A 159 16.10 -0.41 19.55
C ARG A 159 17.29 0.36 20.07
N SER A 160 17.77 1.34 19.30
CA SER A 160 18.92 2.18 19.69
C SER A 160 18.56 3.33 20.63
N GLY A 161 17.29 3.50 20.97
CA GLY A 161 16.82 4.67 21.70
C GLY A 161 16.97 5.97 20.93
N GLY A 162 16.88 5.90 19.60
CA GLY A 162 16.94 7.05 18.70
C GLY A 162 18.36 7.48 18.28
N THR A 163 19.38 6.68 18.58
CA THR A 163 20.78 7.02 18.25
C THR A 163 21.23 6.51 16.88
N THR A 164 20.52 5.53 16.31
CA THR A 164 20.84 4.92 15.00
C THR A 164 19.58 4.87 14.13
N GLY A 165 19.74 5.17 12.85
CA GLY A 165 18.65 5.27 11.90
C GLY A 165 17.92 6.61 11.97
N ARG A 166 16.97 6.81 11.07
CA ARG A 166 16.12 8.01 11.03
C ARG A 166 14.68 7.62 10.72
N ILE A 167 13.74 8.31 11.36
CA ILE A 167 12.35 8.27 10.94
C ILE A 167 12.20 9.25 9.79
N LEU A 168 11.74 8.77 8.63
CA LEU A 168 11.52 9.60 7.45
C LEU A 168 10.02 9.80 7.22
N THR A 169 9.64 11.02 6.87
CA THR A 169 8.28 11.34 6.44
C THR A 169 8.32 12.15 5.16
N TYR A 170 7.39 11.85 4.27
CA TYR A 170 7.06 12.66 3.10
C TYR A 170 5.60 13.06 3.20
N GLN A 171 5.29 14.28 2.79
CA GLN A 171 3.93 14.76 2.64
C GLN A 171 3.85 15.68 1.43
N ASP A 172 2.86 15.42 0.58
CA ASP A 172 2.46 16.32 -0.50
C ASP A 172 1.31 17.18 0.01
N ASP A 173 1.54 18.45 0.14
CA ASP A 173 0.56 19.41 0.67
C ASP A 173 -0.44 19.91 -0.40
N GLY A 174 -0.35 19.39 -1.67
CA GLY A 174 -1.28 19.68 -2.78
C GLY A 174 -1.02 20.99 -3.47
#